data_73f6fa44fd23bc82783b7f5c10668bf5
#
_entry.id   73f6fa44fd23bc82783b7f5c10668bf5
#
_cell.length_a   1.000
_cell.length_b   1.000
_cell.length_c   1.000
_cell.angle_alpha   90.00
_cell.angle_beta   90.00
_cell.angle_gamma   90.00
#
_symmetry.space_group_name_H-M   'P 1'
#
loop_
_entity.id
_entity.type
_entity.pdbx_description
1 polymer ?
#
loop_
_entity_poly.entity_id
_entity_poly.type
_entity_poly.pdbx_seq_one_letter_code
_entity_poly.pdbx_strand_id
1 'polypeptide(L)'
;SKIYSGTFDGQGHVIRGLYLNDSTASYIGIFGVAEGSEIRNVGLENSYFSGDENVSGICGKNIGTIQNCYDAGTVKGNAYVGGIAGCNYETVANCYSIGIIAGTSEVGGIAGGNQETIANCYYLSDSETDDLGGTTAKTADQFQSGEVCYLLNGGKSNETAAFYQTLGEDDYPV
;
A
#
# COMPACT_ATOMS: atom_id res chain seq x y z
N SER A 1 13.03 0.63 16.45
CA SER A 1 13.30 0.82 15.01
C SER A 1 13.87 2.22 14.76
N LYS A 2 14.67 2.36 13.69
CA LYS A 2 15.13 3.69 13.27
C LYS A 2 13.99 4.37 12.50
N ILE A 3 13.74 5.65 12.81
CA ILE A 3 12.77 6.48 12.08
C ILE A 3 13.42 6.91 10.76
N TYR A 4 12.68 6.73 9.66
CA TYR A 4 13.07 7.26 8.37
C TYR A 4 12.52 8.68 8.18
N SER A 5 13.35 9.64 7.78
CA SER A 5 12.98 11.06 7.63
C SER A 5 13.53 11.69 6.35
N GLY A 6 13.58 10.94 5.26
CA GLY A 6 14.09 11.43 3.97
C GLY A 6 13.07 11.32 2.86
N THR A 7 13.52 11.58 1.63
CA THR A 7 12.77 11.26 0.43
C THR A 7 13.28 9.94 -0.15
N PHE A 8 12.37 8.99 -0.32
CA PHE A 8 12.61 7.76 -1.06
C PHE A 8 11.78 7.78 -2.34
N ASP A 9 12.44 7.85 -3.46
CA ASP A 9 11.83 7.76 -4.78
C ASP A 9 12.24 6.46 -5.45
N GLY A 10 11.30 5.53 -5.54
CA GLY A 10 11.51 4.23 -6.18
C GLY A 10 11.60 4.29 -7.71
N GLN A 11 11.28 5.45 -8.31
CA GLN A 11 11.37 5.68 -9.77
C GLN A 11 10.59 4.64 -10.61
N GLY A 12 9.48 4.14 -10.07
CA GLY A 12 8.68 3.08 -10.69
C GLY A 12 9.29 1.68 -10.59
N HIS A 13 10.34 1.49 -9.80
CA HIS A 13 10.90 0.16 -9.58
C HIS A 13 10.10 -0.65 -8.57
N VAL A 14 10.23 -1.97 -8.70
CA VAL A 14 9.54 -2.95 -7.87
C VAL A 14 10.53 -3.70 -6.99
N ILE A 15 10.22 -3.78 -5.70
CA ILE A 15 10.93 -4.60 -4.73
C ILE A 15 10.23 -5.96 -4.64
N ARG A 16 10.99 -7.06 -4.71
CA ARG A 16 10.45 -8.42 -4.67
C ARG A 16 11.21 -9.32 -3.70
N GLY A 17 10.49 -10.31 -3.17
CA GLY A 17 11.10 -11.42 -2.42
C GLY A 17 11.55 -11.05 -1.01
N LEU A 18 11.04 -9.97 -0.43
CA LEU A 18 11.29 -9.68 0.98
C LEU A 18 10.50 -10.66 1.86
N TYR A 19 11.16 -11.17 2.89
CA TYR A 19 10.54 -12.08 3.84
C TYR A 19 10.90 -11.68 5.27
N LEU A 20 9.87 -11.33 6.05
CA LEU A 20 9.99 -11.09 7.48
C LEU A 20 8.82 -11.77 8.18
N ASN A 21 9.13 -12.65 9.13
CA ASN A 21 8.16 -13.39 9.91
C ASN A 21 8.58 -13.37 11.38
N ASP A 22 8.06 -12.41 12.11
CA ASP A 22 8.30 -12.24 13.55
C ASP A 22 7.00 -11.75 14.22
N SER A 23 6.22 -12.68 14.75
CA SER A 23 4.91 -12.41 15.35
C SER A 23 4.96 -11.52 16.60
N THR A 24 6.13 -11.12 17.06
CA THR A 24 6.32 -10.23 18.21
C THR A 24 6.80 -8.84 17.80
N ALA A 25 7.19 -8.68 16.55
CA ALA A 25 7.70 -7.42 16.04
C ALA A 25 6.56 -6.48 15.61
N SER A 26 6.68 -5.20 15.94
CA SER A 26 5.76 -4.15 15.51
C SER A 26 6.47 -3.16 14.60
N TYR A 27 5.67 -2.37 13.87
CA TYR A 27 6.15 -1.39 12.88
C TYR A 27 6.91 -2.07 11.73
N ILE A 28 6.20 -2.89 10.98
CA ILE A 28 6.75 -3.71 9.87
C ILE A 28 6.28 -3.16 8.52
N GLY A 29 7.19 -3.15 7.57
CA GLY A 29 7.04 -2.77 6.19
C GLY A 29 8.42 -2.61 5.55
N ILE A 30 8.51 -2.15 4.30
CA ILE A 30 9.79 -1.68 3.74
C ILE A 30 10.38 -0.62 4.67
N PHE A 31 9.52 0.26 5.19
CA PHE A 31 9.85 1.24 6.24
C PHE A 31 9.07 0.88 7.52
N GLY A 32 9.75 0.81 8.65
CA GLY A 32 9.08 0.55 9.93
C GLY A 32 8.29 1.78 10.41
N VAL A 33 8.95 2.92 10.54
CA VAL A 33 8.36 4.22 10.89
C VAL A 33 8.94 5.28 9.97
N ALA A 34 8.09 6.11 9.38
CA ALA A 34 8.46 7.23 8.52
C ALA A 34 7.85 8.51 9.07
N GLU A 35 8.69 9.54 9.36
CA GLU A 35 8.28 10.81 9.96
C GLU A 35 8.89 11.99 9.20
N GLY A 36 8.07 12.97 8.81
CA GLY A 36 8.49 14.10 7.99
C GLY A 36 9.13 13.66 6.67
N SER A 37 8.70 12.54 6.13
CA SER A 37 9.30 11.84 4.99
C SER A 37 8.39 11.86 3.76
N GLU A 38 8.98 11.58 2.61
CA GLU A 38 8.25 11.29 1.37
C GLU A 38 8.69 9.93 0.83
N ILE A 39 7.74 9.01 0.68
CA ILE A 39 7.95 7.69 0.06
C ILE A 39 7.07 7.65 -1.19
N ARG A 40 7.68 7.41 -2.35
CA ARG A 40 6.93 7.45 -3.60
C ARG A 40 7.44 6.52 -4.69
N ASN A 41 6.57 6.23 -5.66
CA ASN A 41 6.88 5.55 -6.91
C ASN A 41 7.58 4.20 -6.69
N VAL A 42 7.07 3.38 -5.78
CA VAL A 42 7.61 2.04 -5.49
C VAL A 42 6.50 1.00 -5.38
N GLY A 43 6.73 -0.15 -6.02
CA GLY A 43 5.89 -1.33 -5.87
C GLY A 43 6.53 -2.39 -4.98
N LEU A 44 5.70 -3.19 -4.30
CA LEU A 44 6.11 -4.38 -3.56
C LEU A 44 5.38 -5.60 -4.12
N GLU A 45 6.12 -6.64 -4.49
CA GLU A 45 5.57 -7.88 -5.02
C GLU A 45 6.20 -9.11 -4.40
N ASN A 46 5.47 -10.24 -4.41
CA ASN A 46 6.00 -11.54 -4.01
C ASN A 46 6.78 -11.50 -2.68
N SER A 47 6.30 -10.68 -1.74
CA SER A 47 6.92 -10.46 -0.44
C SER A 47 5.99 -10.90 0.68
N TYR A 48 6.53 -11.23 1.84
CA TYR A 48 5.78 -11.69 2.99
C TYR A 48 6.23 -10.95 4.24
N PHE A 49 5.30 -10.27 4.88
CA PHE A 49 5.50 -9.63 6.17
C PHE A 49 4.51 -10.17 7.20
N SER A 50 5.03 -10.58 8.35
CA SER A 50 4.20 -10.98 9.49
C SER A 50 4.75 -10.37 10.78
N GLY A 51 3.87 -9.77 11.57
CA GLY A 51 4.22 -9.07 12.81
C GLY A 51 3.10 -9.04 13.83
N ASP A 52 3.26 -8.20 14.85
CA ASP A 52 2.24 -7.95 15.88
C ASP A 52 1.37 -6.75 15.48
N GLU A 53 1.85 -5.55 15.67
CA GLU A 53 1.09 -4.32 15.43
C GLU A 53 1.76 -3.41 14.37
N ASN A 54 0.95 -2.63 13.67
CA ASN A 54 1.39 -1.69 12.63
C ASN A 54 2.18 -2.40 11.53
N VAL A 55 1.54 -3.34 10.86
CA VAL A 55 2.13 -4.19 9.82
C VAL A 55 1.58 -3.81 8.45
N SER A 56 2.47 -3.62 7.48
CA SER A 56 2.08 -3.26 6.11
C SER A 56 3.13 -3.70 5.08
N GLY A 57 2.80 -3.56 3.80
CA GLY A 57 3.77 -3.75 2.73
C GLY A 57 4.77 -2.59 2.63
N ILE A 58 4.32 -1.35 2.76
CA ILE A 58 5.17 -0.17 2.51
C ILE A 58 5.67 0.45 3.81
N CYS A 59 4.80 0.88 4.72
CA CYS A 59 5.23 1.58 5.93
C CYS A 59 4.38 1.21 7.15
N GLY A 60 5.00 0.63 8.18
CA GLY A 60 4.31 0.24 9.42
C GLY A 60 3.58 1.43 10.07
N LYS A 61 4.25 2.58 10.23
CA LYS A 61 3.66 3.82 10.76
C LYS A 61 4.07 5.01 9.90
N ASN A 62 3.10 5.63 9.25
CA ASN A 62 3.31 6.81 8.40
C ASN A 62 2.99 8.10 9.15
N ILE A 63 3.99 8.99 9.31
CA ILE A 63 3.89 10.37 9.80
C ILE A 63 4.57 11.27 8.76
N GLY A 64 4.19 11.09 7.49
CA GLY A 64 4.72 11.77 6.33
C GLY A 64 3.84 11.51 5.11
N THR A 65 4.40 11.55 3.92
CA THR A 65 3.67 11.34 2.68
C THR A 65 4.07 10.01 2.02
N ILE A 66 3.07 9.19 1.69
CA ILE A 66 3.23 8.02 0.82
C ILE A 66 2.39 8.26 -0.44
N GLN A 67 3.00 8.18 -1.61
CA GLN A 67 2.26 8.39 -2.87
C GLN A 67 2.75 7.53 -4.02
N ASN A 68 1.83 7.19 -4.93
CA ASN A 68 2.13 6.39 -6.12
C ASN A 68 2.83 5.07 -5.77
N CYS A 69 2.38 4.41 -4.72
CA CYS A 69 2.95 3.13 -4.25
C CYS A 69 1.92 2.02 -4.36
N TYR A 70 2.39 0.79 -4.48
CA TYR A 70 1.49 -0.35 -4.42
C TYR A 70 2.06 -1.54 -3.65
N ASP A 71 1.14 -2.37 -3.16
CA ASP A 71 1.44 -3.66 -2.53
C ASP A 71 0.70 -4.80 -3.24
N ALA A 72 1.47 -5.83 -3.62
CA ALA A 72 1.01 -7.10 -4.14
C ALA A 72 1.69 -8.26 -3.39
N GLY A 73 1.91 -8.08 -2.11
CA GLY A 73 2.51 -9.05 -1.20
C GLY A 73 1.50 -9.77 -0.31
N THR A 74 1.99 -10.38 0.74
CA THR A 74 1.20 -10.93 1.84
C THR A 74 1.58 -10.22 3.13
N VAL A 75 0.60 -9.63 3.80
CA VAL A 75 0.77 -8.88 5.05
C VAL A 75 -0.12 -9.49 6.12
N LYS A 76 0.47 -9.88 7.27
CA LYS A 76 -0.25 -10.48 8.39
C LYS A 76 0.14 -9.82 9.71
N GLY A 77 -0.83 -9.60 10.59
CA GLY A 77 -0.58 -9.05 11.92
C GLY A 77 -1.72 -9.28 12.89
N ASN A 78 -1.58 -8.79 14.12
CA ASN A 78 -2.67 -8.82 15.10
C ASN A 78 -3.53 -7.56 14.99
N ALA A 79 -2.90 -6.37 14.95
CA ALA A 79 -3.63 -5.11 14.90
C ALA A 79 -2.96 -4.08 13.97
N TYR A 80 -3.77 -3.17 13.42
CA TYR A 80 -3.34 -2.13 12.49
C TYR A 80 -2.59 -2.71 11.29
N VAL A 81 -3.29 -3.52 10.50
CA VAL A 81 -2.73 -4.23 9.35
C VAL A 81 -3.27 -3.61 8.05
N GLY A 82 -2.39 -3.15 7.18
CA GLY A 82 -2.78 -2.54 5.90
C GLY A 82 -1.81 -2.84 4.77
N GLY A 83 -2.26 -2.77 3.52
CA GLY A 83 -1.39 -3.01 2.37
C GLY A 83 -0.30 -1.94 2.23
N ILE A 84 -0.64 -0.67 2.43
CA ILE A 84 0.27 0.47 2.25
C ILE A 84 0.79 0.98 3.60
N ALA A 85 -0.07 1.17 4.59
CA ALA A 85 0.33 1.61 5.91
C ALA A 85 -0.31 0.75 7.00
N GLY A 86 0.43 0.41 8.06
CA GLY A 86 -0.17 -0.15 9.27
C GLY A 86 -1.07 0.89 9.91
N CYS A 87 -0.51 2.05 10.24
CA CYS A 87 -1.28 3.22 10.69
C CYS A 87 -0.83 4.49 9.96
N ASN A 88 -1.79 5.26 9.45
CA ASN A 88 -1.55 6.54 8.77
C ASN A 88 -1.91 7.72 9.68
N TYR A 89 -0.95 8.63 9.89
CA TYR A 89 -1.07 9.88 10.65
C TYR A 89 -0.92 11.13 9.81
N GLU A 90 -0.62 11.01 8.50
CA GLU A 90 -0.55 12.15 7.58
C GLU A 90 -1.16 11.80 6.23
N THR A 91 -0.39 11.63 5.16
CA THR A 91 -0.94 11.49 3.81
C THR A 91 -0.59 10.14 3.16
N VAL A 92 -1.61 9.46 2.65
CA VAL A 92 -1.48 8.35 1.69
C VAL A 92 -2.30 8.71 0.44
N ALA A 93 -1.68 8.79 -0.72
CA ALA A 93 -2.36 9.22 -1.94
C ALA A 93 -1.95 8.41 -3.17
N ASN A 94 -2.90 8.20 -4.10
CA ASN A 94 -2.67 7.52 -5.37
C ASN A 94 -1.98 6.16 -5.17
N CYS A 95 -2.43 5.37 -4.22
CA CYS A 95 -1.86 4.07 -3.88
C CYS A 95 -2.88 2.97 -4.11
N TYR A 96 -2.39 1.75 -4.29
CA TYR A 96 -3.30 0.61 -4.31
C TYR A 96 -2.70 -0.64 -3.65
N SER A 97 -3.56 -1.56 -3.24
CA SER A 97 -3.16 -2.89 -2.75
C SER A 97 -4.02 -3.98 -3.39
N ILE A 98 -3.35 -4.98 -3.93
CA ILE A 98 -3.95 -6.24 -4.37
C ILE A 98 -3.37 -7.42 -3.56
N GLY A 99 -2.65 -7.12 -2.50
CA GLY A 99 -2.03 -8.08 -1.60
C GLY A 99 -3.04 -8.84 -0.75
N ILE A 100 -2.59 -9.94 -0.15
CA ILE A 100 -3.35 -10.67 0.86
C ILE A 100 -3.11 -9.98 2.21
N ILE A 101 -4.13 -9.30 2.73
CA ILE A 101 -4.05 -8.60 4.00
C ILE A 101 -4.88 -9.36 5.03
N ALA A 102 -4.29 -9.74 6.17
CA ALA A 102 -4.98 -10.49 7.22
C ALA A 102 -4.55 -10.04 8.62
N GLY A 103 -5.52 -9.90 9.51
CA GLY A 103 -5.28 -9.51 10.90
C GLY A 103 -6.44 -9.86 11.82
N THR A 104 -6.31 -9.51 13.10
CA THR A 104 -7.33 -9.76 14.11
C THR A 104 -8.19 -8.54 14.39
N SER A 105 -7.61 -7.34 14.31
CA SER A 105 -8.33 -6.07 14.53
C SER A 105 -7.70 -4.96 13.69
N GLU A 106 -8.49 -3.95 13.34
CA GLU A 106 -8.06 -2.78 12.58
C GLU A 106 -7.33 -3.21 11.28
N VAL A 107 -8.06 -3.91 10.41
CA VAL A 107 -7.53 -4.43 9.14
C VAL A 107 -8.14 -3.66 7.98
N GLY A 108 -7.31 -3.00 7.18
CA GLY A 108 -7.75 -2.23 6.02
C GLY A 108 -6.97 -2.55 4.76
N GLY A 109 -7.60 -2.52 3.60
CA GLY A 109 -6.93 -2.80 2.33
C GLY A 109 -5.76 -1.86 2.04
N ILE A 110 -5.86 -0.60 2.47
CA ILE A 110 -4.81 0.41 2.32
C ILE A 110 -4.10 0.69 3.65
N ALA A 111 -4.84 0.99 4.71
CA ALA A 111 -4.28 1.25 6.03
C ALA A 111 -5.12 0.53 7.09
N GLY A 112 -4.49 -0.05 8.10
CA GLY A 112 -5.17 -0.64 9.25
C GLY A 112 -5.76 0.42 10.17
N GLY A 113 -5.09 1.54 10.36
CA GLY A 113 -5.59 2.71 11.07
C GLY A 113 -5.39 3.99 10.28
N ASN A 114 -6.35 4.92 10.31
CA ASN A 114 -6.24 6.21 9.64
C ASN A 114 -6.67 7.36 10.55
N GLN A 115 -5.81 8.35 10.72
CA GLN A 115 -6.06 9.55 11.53
C GLN A 115 -6.17 10.82 10.67
N GLU A 116 -5.67 10.79 9.43
CA GLU A 116 -5.59 11.94 8.54
C GLU A 116 -5.99 11.58 7.10
N THR A 117 -5.27 11.99 6.09
CA THR A 117 -5.70 11.92 4.69
C THR A 117 -5.35 10.59 4.01
N ILE A 118 -6.37 9.90 3.49
CA ILE A 118 -6.21 8.89 2.44
C ILE A 118 -7.00 9.38 1.22
N ALA A 119 -6.39 9.45 0.04
CA ALA A 119 -7.03 9.97 -1.16
C ALA A 119 -6.65 9.18 -2.42
N ASN A 120 -7.64 8.91 -3.27
CA ASN A 120 -7.45 8.21 -4.53
C ASN A 120 -6.71 6.87 -4.36
N CYS A 121 -7.14 6.07 -3.37
CA CYS A 121 -6.54 4.79 -3.04
C CYS A 121 -7.53 3.65 -3.25
N TYR A 122 -7.03 2.55 -3.81
CA TYR A 122 -7.86 1.41 -4.22
C TYR A 122 -7.32 0.11 -3.65
N TYR A 123 -8.21 -0.83 -3.32
CA TYR A 123 -7.80 -2.15 -2.88
C TYR A 123 -8.67 -3.25 -3.51
N LEU A 124 -8.13 -4.46 -3.59
CA LEU A 124 -8.85 -5.62 -4.12
C LEU A 124 -9.93 -6.05 -3.13
N SER A 125 -11.18 -6.13 -3.59
CA SER A 125 -12.36 -6.41 -2.76
C SER A 125 -12.44 -7.82 -2.15
N ASP A 126 -11.54 -8.71 -2.54
CA ASP A 126 -11.49 -10.09 -2.04
C ASP A 126 -10.78 -10.22 -0.68
N SER A 127 -10.17 -9.15 -0.20
CA SER A 127 -9.54 -9.12 1.13
C SER A 127 -10.61 -8.87 2.22
N GLU A 128 -10.52 -9.56 3.34
CA GLU A 128 -11.35 -9.33 4.53
C GLU A 128 -10.95 -8.01 5.22
N THR A 129 -11.19 -6.88 4.55
CA THR A 129 -10.67 -5.58 4.97
C THR A 129 -11.80 -4.56 5.09
N ASP A 130 -11.68 -3.69 6.08
CA ASP A 130 -12.59 -2.58 6.27
C ASP A 130 -12.25 -1.40 5.36
N ASP A 131 -13.28 -0.69 4.89
CA ASP A 131 -13.13 0.57 4.15
C ASP A 131 -12.96 1.72 5.15
N LEU A 132 -11.72 2.13 5.36
CA LEU A 132 -11.39 3.30 6.18
C LEU A 132 -11.35 4.54 5.29
N GLY A 133 -12.41 5.29 5.22
CA GLY A 133 -12.63 6.51 4.45
C GLY A 133 -11.48 7.02 3.55
N GLY A 134 -11.79 7.31 2.30
CA GLY A 134 -10.80 7.71 1.27
C GLY A 134 -10.21 6.52 0.48
N THR A 135 -10.64 5.31 0.80
CA THR A 135 -10.29 4.09 0.05
C THR A 135 -11.50 3.59 -0.76
N THR A 136 -11.26 2.83 -1.80
CA THR A 136 -12.33 2.26 -2.62
C THR A 136 -12.00 0.83 -3.00
N ALA A 137 -12.88 -0.10 -2.63
CA ALA A 137 -12.79 -1.49 -3.06
C ALA A 137 -13.01 -1.61 -4.58
N LYS A 138 -12.20 -2.41 -5.25
CA LYS A 138 -12.29 -2.71 -6.67
C LYS A 138 -12.20 -4.21 -6.89
N THR A 139 -12.93 -4.71 -7.89
CA THR A 139 -12.87 -6.11 -8.28
C THR A 139 -11.61 -6.40 -9.10
N ALA A 140 -11.25 -7.69 -9.21
CA ALA A 140 -10.16 -8.11 -10.09
C ALA A 140 -10.38 -7.65 -11.55
N ASP A 141 -11.62 -7.75 -12.06
CA ASP A 141 -11.96 -7.29 -13.42
C ASP A 141 -11.70 -5.78 -13.58
N GLN A 142 -11.96 -4.96 -12.57
CA GLN A 142 -11.70 -3.52 -12.62
C GLN A 142 -10.20 -3.21 -12.62
N PHE A 143 -9.39 -3.99 -11.91
CA PHE A 143 -7.94 -3.88 -12.02
C PHE A 143 -7.45 -4.29 -13.41
N GLN A 144 -7.90 -5.43 -13.94
CA GLN A 144 -7.49 -5.95 -15.25
C GLN A 144 -7.96 -5.08 -16.43
N SER A 145 -9.11 -4.40 -16.30
CA SER A 145 -9.67 -3.56 -17.36
C SER A 145 -8.93 -2.24 -17.60
N GLY A 146 -7.97 -1.88 -16.73
CA GLY A 146 -7.30 -0.58 -16.75
C GLY A 146 -8.10 0.54 -16.07
N GLU A 147 -9.27 0.27 -15.51
CA GLU A 147 -10.08 1.27 -14.79
C GLU A 147 -9.29 1.87 -13.63
N VAL A 148 -8.66 1.03 -12.80
CA VAL A 148 -7.89 1.48 -11.64
C VAL A 148 -6.67 2.29 -12.07
N CYS A 149 -5.96 1.86 -13.13
CA CYS A 149 -4.84 2.62 -13.70
C CYS A 149 -5.28 4.02 -14.14
N TYR A 150 -6.40 4.12 -14.86
CA TYR A 150 -6.97 5.40 -15.29
C TYR A 150 -7.33 6.31 -14.11
N LEU A 151 -7.95 5.77 -13.07
CA LEU A 151 -8.35 6.51 -11.88
C LEU A 151 -7.13 7.00 -11.08
N LEU A 152 -6.12 6.15 -10.85
CA LEU A 152 -4.87 6.50 -10.17
C LEU A 152 -4.15 7.66 -10.86
N ASN A 153 -4.21 7.73 -12.19
CA ASN A 153 -3.65 8.80 -12.99
C ASN A 153 -4.57 10.03 -13.10
N GLY A 154 -5.57 10.15 -12.23
CA GLY A 154 -6.49 11.30 -12.20
C GLY A 154 -7.42 11.40 -13.41
N GLY A 155 -7.76 10.27 -14.00
CA GLY A 155 -8.62 10.21 -15.19
C GLY A 155 -7.92 10.68 -16.47
N LYS A 156 -6.60 10.59 -16.54
CA LYS A 156 -5.79 11.00 -17.70
C LYS A 156 -4.94 9.83 -18.20
N SER A 157 -4.85 9.72 -19.51
CA SER A 157 -3.86 8.90 -20.18
C SER A 157 -2.80 9.82 -20.79
N ASN A 158 -1.67 10.03 -20.12
CA ASN A 158 -0.62 10.91 -20.61
C ASN A 158 0.79 10.39 -20.30
N GLU A 159 1.79 11.00 -20.92
CA GLU A 159 3.20 10.64 -20.78
C GLU A 159 3.78 10.90 -19.37
N THR A 160 3.03 11.55 -18.48
CA THR A 160 3.41 11.84 -17.09
C THR A 160 2.63 10.97 -16.09
N ALA A 161 2.02 9.90 -16.55
CA ALA A 161 1.30 8.96 -15.70
C ALA A 161 2.25 8.31 -14.68
N ALA A 162 1.79 8.16 -13.44
CA ALA A 162 2.55 7.48 -12.39
C ALA A 162 2.43 5.94 -12.51
N PHE A 163 1.34 5.48 -13.13
CA PHE A 163 1.06 4.07 -13.35
C PHE A 163 0.76 3.78 -14.82
N TYR A 164 1.21 2.63 -15.28
CA TYR A 164 0.96 2.11 -16.63
C TYR A 164 0.33 0.73 -16.55
N GLN A 165 -0.39 0.35 -17.57
CA GLN A 165 -0.94 -0.99 -17.70
C GLN A 165 -1.14 -1.34 -19.18
N THR A 166 -0.60 -2.47 -19.59
CA THR A 166 -0.83 -3.05 -20.93
C THR A 166 -2.02 -4.00 -20.84
N LEU A 167 -3.16 -3.61 -21.41
CA LEU A 167 -4.38 -4.40 -21.32
C LEU A 167 -4.21 -5.76 -21.99
N GLY A 168 -4.57 -6.82 -21.27
CA GLY A 168 -4.43 -8.21 -21.71
C GLY A 168 -3.05 -8.82 -21.44
N GLU A 169 -2.10 -8.06 -20.90
CA GLU A 169 -0.78 -8.53 -20.47
C GLU A 169 -0.57 -8.35 -18.96
N ASP A 170 -0.95 -7.16 -18.44
CA ASP A 170 -0.82 -6.83 -17.02
C ASP A 170 -2.16 -7.03 -16.30
N ASP A 171 -2.15 -7.75 -15.18
CA ASP A 171 -3.34 -7.95 -14.34
C ASP A 171 -3.66 -6.72 -13.48
N TYR A 172 -2.72 -5.79 -13.32
CA TYR A 172 -2.84 -4.58 -12.50
C TYR A 172 -1.87 -3.48 -12.96
N PRO A 173 -2.05 -2.21 -12.52
CA PRO A 173 -1.14 -1.12 -12.84
C PRO A 173 0.29 -1.36 -12.32
N VAL A 174 1.29 -0.94 -13.06
CA VAL A 174 2.72 -1.06 -12.69
C VAL A 174 3.42 0.29 -12.79
#